data_7199a75ea3b119e10d8249ad0c9fe70c
#
_entry.id   7199a75ea3b119e10d8249ad0c9fe70c
#
_cell.length_a   1.000
_cell.length_b   1.000
_cell.length_c   1.000
_cell.angle_alpha   90.00
_cell.angle_beta   90.00
_cell.angle_gamma   90.00
#
_symmetry.space_group_name_H-M   'P 1'
#
loop_
_entity.id
_entity.type
_entity.pdbx_description
1 polymer ?
#
loop_
_entity_poly.entity_id
_entity_poly.type
_entity_poly.pdbx_seq_one_letter_code
_entity_poly.pdbx_strand_id
1 'polypeptide(L)'
;MAEPIAVTNVLSELDTQWNSSNVTEPQIIEMNGASAPTRIDLNRGDVLIGQPGSPTVEEIPLGNWKYVNRIYAVSLEITTKTSRQRLYDLMGEVRRICHARRHSMTNFQRLQFVAFNEAVDDQLNVWVGTIEIRLVNTNVLAET
;
A
#
# COMPACT_ATOMS: atom_id res chain seq x y z
N MET A 1 3.86 -17.87 16.29
CA MET A 1 3.94 -16.47 15.81
C MET A 1 2.88 -16.26 14.74
N ALA A 2 2.13 -15.18 14.87
CA ALA A 2 1.11 -14.85 13.87
C ALA A 2 1.75 -14.38 12.56
N GLU A 3 1.20 -14.83 11.46
CA GLU A 3 1.61 -14.36 10.13
C GLU A 3 1.24 -12.87 9.97
N PRO A 4 2.15 -12.00 9.55
CA PRO A 4 1.82 -10.59 9.38
C PRO A 4 0.85 -10.39 8.21
N ILE A 5 -0.04 -9.42 8.35
CA ILE A 5 -0.95 -9.00 7.28
C ILE A 5 -0.32 -7.79 6.61
N ALA A 6 0.18 -7.97 5.40
CA ALA A 6 0.96 -6.95 4.70
C ALA A 6 0.18 -5.65 4.48
N VAL A 7 -1.08 -5.74 4.05
CA VAL A 7 -1.89 -4.55 3.80
C VAL A 7 -2.10 -3.73 5.08
N THR A 8 -2.38 -4.38 6.20
CA THR A 8 -2.55 -3.70 7.49
C THR A 8 -1.27 -2.98 7.91
N ASN A 9 -0.12 -3.64 7.76
CA ASN A 9 1.18 -3.06 8.11
C ASN A 9 1.51 -1.85 7.22
N VAL A 10 1.25 -1.93 5.92
CA VAL A 10 1.50 -0.82 5.00
C VAL A 10 0.62 0.38 5.33
N LEU A 11 -0.67 0.17 5.55
CA LEU A 11 -1.58 1.27 5.87
C LEU A 11 -1.24 1.95 7.20
N SER A 12 -0.86 1.17 8.20
CA SER A 12 -0.42 1.71 9.49
C SER A 12 0.84 2.56 9.33
N GLU A 13 1.79 2.11 8.53
CA GLU A 13 3.02 2.86 8.26
C GLU A 13 2.73 4.17 7.51
N LEU A 14 1.86 4.13 6.52
CA LEU A 14 1.45 5.34 5.78
C LEU A 14 0.80 6.35 6.72
N ASP A 15 -0.11 5.91 7.57
CA ASP A 15 -0.79 6.78 8.52
C ASP A 15 0.20 7.43 9.50
N THR A 16 1.12 6.63 10.04
CA THR A 16 2.11 7.10 11.01
C THR A 16 3.12 8.06 10.40
N GLN A 17 3.56 7.81 9.17
CA GLN A 17 4.63 8.57 8.51
C GLN A 17 4.12 9.71 7.62
N TRP A 18 2.81 9.83 7.45
CA TRP A 18 2.24 10.85 6.58
C TRP A 18 2.58 12.25 7.09
N ASN A 19 3.06 13.12 6.18
CA ASN A 19 3.38 14.50 6.51
C ASN A 19 2.34 15.43 5.87
N SER A 20 1.37 15.88 6.66
CA SER A 20 0.30 16.77 6.18
C SER A 20 0.79 18.16 5.80
N SER A 21 2.04 18.52 6.13
CA SER A 21 2.64 19.76 5.63
C SER A 21 2.99 19.66 4.14
N ASN A 22 3.25 18.46 3.63
CA ASN A 22 3.49 18.24 2.20
C ASN A 22 2.16 18.12 1.46
N VAL A 23 1.32 17.21 1.91
CA VAL A 23 0.03 16.88 1.31
C VAL A 23 -0.92 16.49 2.43
N THR A 24 -2.12 17.06 2.46
CA THR A 24 -3.11 16.70 3.46
C THR A 24 -3.40 15.19 3.42
N GLU A 25 -3.41 14.57 4.60
CA GLU A 25 -3.62 13.14 4.72
C GLU A 25 -5.00 12.73 4.21
N PRO A 26 -5.09 11.71 3.32
CA PRO A 26 -6.37 11.18 2.88
C PRO A 26 -7.02 10.30 3.95
N GLN A 27 -8.26 9.91 3.71
CA GLN A 27 -8.90 8.86 4.50
C GLN A 27 -8.24 7.53 4.15
N ILE A 28 -7.56 6.92 5.10
CA ILE A 28 -6.86 5.64 4.88
C ILE A 28 -7.77 4.51 5.34
N ILE A 29 -8.15 3.64 4.41
CA ILE A 29 -9.15 2.60 4.62
C ILE A 29 -8.59 1.26 4.18
N GLU A 30 -8.72 0.24 5.05
CA GLU A 30 -8.40 -1.13 4.68
C GLU A 30 -9.66 -1.83 4.15
N MET A 31 -9.59 -2.32 2.92
CA MET A 31 -10.70 -3.05 2.32
C MET A 31 -11.00 -4.32 3.12
N ASN A 32 -12.25 -4.50 3.52
CA ASN A 32 -12.69 -5.62 4.36
C ASN A 32 -12.02 -5.67 5.74
N GLY A 33 -11.41 -4.57 6.18
CA GLY A 33 -10.88 -4.46 7.53
C GLY A 33 -12.00 -4.33 8.57
N ALA A 34 -11.67 -4.62 9.83
CA ALA A 34 -12.65 -4.58 10.93
C ALA A 34 -13.28 -3.18 11.13
N SER A 35 -12.53 -2.14 10.79
CA SER A 35 -12.98 -0.75 10.93
C SER A 35 -13.36 -0.12 9.60
N ALA A 36 -13.47 -0.91 8.52
CA ALA A 36 -13.83 -0.39 7.21
C ALA A 36 -15.25 0.20 7.24
N PRO A 37 -15.46 1.44 6.74
CA PRO A 37 -16.78 2.03 6.70
C PRO A 37 -17.66 1.30 5.67
N THR A 38 -18.97 1.28 5.92
CA THR A 38 -19.92 0.70 4.98
C THR A 38 -20.11 1.60 3.75
N ARG A 39 -19.74 2.86 3.85
CA ARG A 39 -19.85 3.83 2.77
C ARG A 39 -18.66 4.78 2.80
N ILE A 40 -18.07 5.01 1.63
CA ILE A 40 -16.96 5.93 1.45
C ILE A 40 -17.50 7.28 1.01
N ASP A 41 -17.10 8.34 1.72
CA ASP A 41 -17.58 9.70 1.45
C ASP A 41 -16.39 10.57 1.00
N LEU A 42 -16.32 10.85 -0.31
CA LEU A 42 -15.30 11.72 -0.91
C LEU A 42 -15.44 13.19 -0.50
N ASN A 43 -16.60 13.60 0.05
CA ASN A 43 -16.79 14.95 0.57
C ASN A 43 -15.98 15.21 1.84
N ARG A 44 -15.55 14.17 2.52
CA ARG A 44 -14.68 14.27 3.71
C ARG A 44 -13.19 14.40 3.34
N GLY A 45 -12.87 14.31 2.07
CA GLY A 45 -11.49 14.38 1.58
C GLY A 45 -11.16 13.24 0.64
N ASP A 46 -9.91 13.19 0.23
CA ASP A 46 -9.41 12.13 -0.63
C ASP A 46 -9.44 10.78 0.10
N VAL A 47 -9.45 9.70 -0.67
CA VAL A 47 -9.54 8.35 -0.12
C VAL A 47 -8.40 7.51 -0.63
N LEU A 48 -7.74 6.78 0.28
CA LEU A 48 -6.73 5.78 -0.04
C LEU A 48 -7.20 4.46 0.53
N ILE A 49 -7.46 3.49 -0.35
CA ILE A 49 -7.94 2.16 0.04
C ILE A 49 -6.83 1.16 -0.19
N GLY A 50 -6.49 0.40 0.86
CA GLY A 50 -5.54 -0.70 0.76
C GLY A 50 -6.23 -2.04 0.64
N GLN A 51 -5.70 -2.89 -0.22
CA GLN A 51 -6.19 -4.24 -0.43
C GLN A 51 -5.02 -5.19 -0.74
N PRO A 52 -5.17 -6.49 -0.50
CA PRO A 52 -4.13 -7.44 -0.87
C PRO A 52 -3.88 -7.42 -2.37
N GLY A 53 -2.62 -7.60 -2.76
CA GLY A 53 -2.26 -7.76 -4.16
C GLY A 53 -2.54 -9.17 -4.66
N SER A 54 -2.20 -9.42 -5.91
CA SER A 54 -2.38 -10.74 -6.55
C SER A 54 -1.08 -11.16 -7.24
N PRO A 55 -0.43 -12.25 -6.75
CA PRO A 55 -0.76 -13.02 -5.55
C PRO A 55 -0.50 -12.23 -4.26
N THR A 56 -1.25 -12.54 -3.21
CA THR A 56 -1.08 -11.85 -1.92
C THR A 56 0.27 -12.19 -1.29
N VAL A 57 0.65 -13.45 -1.32
CA VAL A 57 1.94 -13.93 -0.85
C VAL A 57 2.51 -14.89 -1.88
N GLU A 58 3.78 -14.69 -2.22
CA GLU A 58 4.50 -15.54 -3.16
C GLU A 58 5.80 -16.00 -2.52
N GLU A 59 6.17 -17.25 -2.71
CA GLU A 59 7.45 -17.78 -2.25
C GLU A 59 8.31 -18.16 -3.44
N ILE A 60 9.57 -17.72 -3.42
CA ILE A 60 10.57 -18.09 -4.43
C ILE A 60 11.60 -18.98 -3.75
N PRO A 61 11.70 -20.26 -4.14
CA PRO A 61 12.63 -21.19 -3.49
C PRO A 61 14.08 -20.84 -3.78
N LEU A 62 14.93 -21.09 -2.78
CA LEU A 62 16.36 -20.94 -2.88
C LEU A 62 17.01 -22.31 -2.73
N GLY A 63 17.71 -22.78 -3.77
CA GLY A 63 18.39 -24.05 -3.74
C GLY A 63 17.46 -25.24 -3.49
N ASN A 64 17.60 -25.90 -2.35
CA ASN A 64 16.88 -27.14 -2.01
C ASN A 64 15.56 -26.90 -1.25
N TRP A 65 14.97 -25.74 -1.35
CA TRP A 65 13.73 -25.36 -0.66
C TRP A 65 13.83 -25.20 0.86
N LYS A 66 15.02 -25.28 1.42
CA LYS A 66 15.18 -25.03 2.85
C LYS A 66 14.92 -23.58 3.20
N TYR A 67 15.34 -22.68 2.32
CA TYR A 67 15.11 -21.23 2.45
C TYR A 67 14.33 -20.71 1.25
N VAL A 68 13.52 -19.71 1.50
CA VAL A 68 12.71 -19.05 0.46
C VAL A 68 12.80 -17.55 0.60
N ASN A 69 12.53 -16.84 -0.50
CA ASN A 69 12.19 -15.41 -0.44
C ASN A 69 10.67 -15.31 -0.45
N ARG A 70 10.12 -14.56 0.49
CA ARG A 70 8.68 -14.28 0.53
C ARG A 70 8.42 -12.87 0.05
N ILE A 71 7.47 -12.74 -0.85
CA ILE A 71 7.04 -11.47 -1.40
C ILE A 71 5.57 -11.28 -1.09
N TYR A 72 5.25 -10.17 -0.44
CA TYR A 72 3.88 -9.80 -0.10
C TYR A 72 3.48 -8.63 -0.98
N ALA A 73 2.36 -8.77 -1.67
CA ALA A 73 1.86 -7.73 -2.56
C ALA A 73 0.71 -6.97 -1.90
N VAL A 74 0.73 -5.65 -2.06
CA VAL A 74 -0.32 -4.75 -1.58
C VAL A 74 -0.68 -3.82 -2.71
N SER A 75 -1.98 -3.62 -2.91
CA SER A 75 -2.50 -2.67 -3.89
C SER A 75 -3.18 -1.53 -3.15
N LEU A 76 -2.83 -0.30 -3.52
CA LEU A 76 -3.45 0.91 -2.96
C LEU A 76 -4.21 1.62 -4.07
N GLU A 77 -5.46 1.97 -3.81
CA GLU A 77 -6.25 2.78 -4.72
C GLU A 77 -6.44 4.16 -4.12
N ILE A 78 -6.03 5.20 -4.86
CA ILE A 78 -6.18 6.59 -4.44
C ILE A 78 -7.28 7.22 -5.29
N THR A 79 -8.24 7.88 -4.65
CA THR A 79 -9.31 8.59 -5.33
C THR A 79 -9.38 10.02 -4.80
N THR A 80 -9.38 10.98 -5.71
CA THR A 80 -9.57 12.39 -5.37
C THR A 80 -10.52 13.03 -6.37
N LYS A 81 -11.32 13.98 -5.90
CA LYS A 81 -12.18 14.79 -6.77
C LYS A 81 -11.68 16.22 -6.94
N THR A 82 -10.52 16.53 -6.39
CA THR A 82 -9.96 17.90 -6.41
C THR A 82 -9.33 18.23 -7.76
N SER A 83 -8.31 17.45 -8.16
CA SER A 83 -7.60 17.66 -9.41
C SER A 83 -6.68 16.48 -9.72
N ARG A 84 -6.23 16.40 -10.98
CA ARG A 84 -5.24 15.41 -11.37
C ARG A 84 -3.90 15.64 -10.64
N GLN A 85 -3.52 16.90 -10.44
CA GLN A 85 -2.31 17.24 -9.71
C GLN A 85 -2.38 16.72 -8.26
N ARG A 86 -3.54 16.80 -7.63
CA ARG A 86 -3.74 16.26 -6.29
C ARG A 86 -3.51 14.76 -6.23
N LEU A 87 -3.95 14.03 -7.26
CA LEU A 87 -3.68 12.58 -7.37
C LEU A 87 -2.19 12.30 -7.38
N TYR A 88 -1.43 13.05 -8.18
CA TYR A 88 0.03 12.89 -8.24
C TYR A 88 0.73 13.31 -6.96
N ASP A 89 0.22 14.33 -6.28
CA ASP A 89 0.78 14.75 -5.00
C ASP A 89 0.59 13.67 -3.92
N LEU A 90 -0.57 13.03 -3.90
CA LEU A 90 -0.85 11.91 -3.00
C LEU A 90 0.05 10.72 -3.30
N MET A 91 0.20 10.37 -4.57
CA MET A 91 1.11 9.30 -5.01
C MET A 91 2.56 9.63 -4.60
N GLY A 92 2.98 10.88 -4.78
CA GLY A 92 4.32 11.33 -4.41
C GLY A 92 4.61 11.15 -2.91
N GLU A 93 3.62 11.43 -2.06
CA GLU A 93 3.78 11.25 -0.61
C GLU A 93 3.87 9.76 -0.25
N VAL A 94 3.06 8.92 -0.85
CA VAL A 94 3.16 7.46 -0.66
C VAL A 94 4.54 6.96 -1.09
N ARG A 95 5.03 7.41 -2.25
CA ARG A 95 6.36 7.04 -2.74
C ARG A 95 7.46 7.50 -1.79
N ARG A 96 7.36 8.73 -1.27
CA ARG A 96 8.32 9.25 -0.30
C ARG A 96 8.40 8.37 0.94
N ILE A 97 7.25 8.00 1.50
CA ILE A 97 7.18 7.14 2.68
C ILE A 97 7.80 5.76 2.38
N CYS A 98 7.47 5.17 1.24
CA CYS A 98 8.04 3.88 0.85
C CYS A 98 9.57 3.94 0.75
N HIS A 99 10.11 5.01 0.16
CA HIS A 99 11.56 5.16 0.04
C HIS A 99 12.22 5.42 1.40
N ALA A 100 11.61 6.26 2.25
CA ALA A 100 12.14 6.58 3.56
C ALA A 100 12.14 5.36 4.50
N ARG A 101 11.13 4.51 4.37
CA ARG A 101 10.94 3.35 5.26
C ARG A 101 11.29 2.02 4.60
N ARG A 102 12.01 2.03 3.48
CA ARG A 102 12.31 0.83 2.69
C ARG A 102 12.97 -0.31 3.48
N HIS A 103 13.71 0.00 4.53
CA HIS A 103 14.38 -0.99 5.38
C HIS A 103 13.95 -0.92 6.84
N SER A 104 12.90 -0.19 7.14
CA SER A 104 12.51 0.11 8.53
C SER A 104 11.12 -0.40 8.91
N MET A 105 10.53 -1.25 8.08
CA MET A 105 9.23 -1.85 8.36
C MET A 105 9.35 -2.94 9.41
N THR A 106 8.38 -3.00 10.32
CA THR A 106 8.24 -4.12 11.24
C THR A 106 7.78 -5.35 10.45
N ASN A 107 8.34 -6.52 10.74
CA ASN A 107 8.03 -7.81 10.13
C ASN A 107 8.49 -7.99 8.69
N PHE A 108 9.00 -6.95 8.03
CA PHE A 108 9.43 -7.03 6.64
C PHE A 108 10.81 -6.40 6.48
N GLN A 109 11.67 -7.06 5.71
CA GLN A 109 13.04 -6.59 5.48
C GLN A 109 13.10 -5.43 4.51
N ARG A 110 12.17 -5.39 3.55
CA ARG A 110 12.17 -4.38 2.49
C ARG A 110 10.76 -3.98 2.10
N LEU A 111 10.57 -2.69 1.91
CA LEU A 111 9.36 -2.09 1.38
C LEU A 111 9.69 -1.46 0.02
N GLN A 112 8.93 -1.82 -1.02
CA GLN A 112 9.19 -1.34 -2.37
C GLN A 112 7.96 -0.69 -2.98
N PHE A 113 8.12 0.52 -3.51
CA PHE A 113 7.15 1.14 -4.40
C PHE A 113 7.41 0.58 -5.81
N VAL A 114 6.47 -0.17 -6.35
CA VAL A 114 6.68 -0.90 -7.61
C VAL A 114 6.19 -0.12 -8.82
N ALA A 115 4.93 0.34 -8.77
CA ALA A 115 4.29 0.96 -9.92
C ALA A 115 3.13 1.84 -9.52
N PHE A 116 2.82 2.80 -10.38
CA PHE A 116 1.63 3.63 -10.28
C PHE A 116 0.94 3.66 -11.63
N ASN A 117 -0.36 3.42 -11.65
CA ASN A 117 -1.20 3.51 -12.83
C ASN A 117 -2.33 4.51 -12.60
N GLU A 118 -2.41 5.51 -13.46
CA GLU A 118 -3.53 6.45 -13.45
C GLU A 118 -4.70 5.86 -14.24
N ALA A 119 -5.88 5.89 -13.64
CA ALA A 119 -7.11 5.53 -14.30
C ALA A 119 -7.92 6.78 -14.58
N VAL A 120 -8.61 6.83 -15.72
CA VAL A 120 -9.48 7.94 -16.07
C VAL A 120 -10.92 7.53 -15.82
N ASP A 121 -11.64 8.31 -15.03
CA ASP A 121 -13.08 8.14 -14.83
C ASP A 121 -13.78 9.45 -15.16
N ASP A 122 -14.14 9.60 -16.44
CA ASP A 122 -14.79 10.80 -16.94
C ASP A 122 -16.23 10.96 -16.47
N GLN A 123 -16.86 9.87 -16.01
CA GLN A 123 -18.28 9.89 -15.65
C GLN A 123 -18.52 10.44 -14.25
N LEU A 124 -17.59 10.17 -13.33
CA LEU A 124 -17.73 10.55 -11.93
C LEU A 124 -16.97 11.83 -11.57
N ASN A 125 -16.26 12.43 -12.51
CA ASN A 125 -15.39 13.59 -12.27
C ASN A 125 -14.41 13.37 -11.11
N VAL A 126 -13.85 12.18 -11.03
CA VAL A 126 -12.82 11.83 -10.05
C VAL A 126 -11.58 11.35 -10.77
N TRP A 127 -10.45 11.54 -10.11
CA TRP A 127 -9.16 11.02 -10.56
C TRP A 127 -8.79 9.84 -9.68
N VAL A 128 -8.49 8.72 -10.31
CA VAL A 128 -8.19 7.46 -9.62
C VAL A 128 -6.81 6.98 -10.04
N GLY A 129 -6.04 6.48 -9.10
CA GLY A 129 -4.76 5.86 -9.37
C GLY A 129 -4.56 4.63 -8.51
N THR A 130 -3.83 3.65 -9.04
CA THR A 130 -3.49 2.42 -8.33
C THR A 130 -1.98 2.34 -8.14
N ILE A 131 -1.56 2.10 -6.90
CA ILE A 131 -0.16 1.91 -6.54
C ILE A 131 0.05 0.45 -6.18
N GLU A 132 1.08 -0.16 -6.74
CA GLU A 132 1.52 -1.49 -6.34
C GLU A 132 2.72 -1.38 -5.42
N ILE A 133 2.63 -2.06 -4.28
CA ILE A 133 3.68 -2.12 -3.27
C ILE A 133 4.04 -3.57 -3.01
N ARG A 134 5.32 -3.84 -2.81
CA ARG A 134 5.80 -5.15 -2.40
C ARG A 134 6.61 -5.05 -1.12
N LEU A 135 6.39 -6.03 -0.27
CA LEU A 135 7.16 -6.24 0.96
C LEU A 135 7.91 -7.55 0.80
N VAL A 136 9.20 -7.55 1.09
CA VAL A 136 10.06 -8.70 0.80
C VAL A 136 10.78 -9.14 2.07
N ASN A 137 10.78 -10.45 2.32
CA ASN A 137 11.63 -11.11 3.29
C ASN A 137 12.47 -12.14 2.55
N THR A 138 13.79 -12.03 2.68
CA THR A 138 14.74 -12.92 2.00
C THR A 138 15.33 -13.93 2.97
N ASN A 139 15.71 -15.09 2.45
CA ASN A 139 16.35 -16.16 3.22
C ASN A 139 15.53 -16.59 4.44
N VAL A 140 14.23 -16.70 4.27
CA VAL A 140 13.32 -17.17 5.31
C VAL A 140 13.34 -18.70 5.33
N LEU A 141 13.41 -19.27 6.54
CA LEU A 141 13.32 -20.73 6.68
C LEU A 141 11.92 -21.18 6.27
N ALA A 142 11.84 -22.10 5.29
CA ALA A 142 10.56 -22.46 4.68
C ALA A 142 9.56 -23.10 5.65
N GLU A 143 10.04 -23.68 6.74
CA GLU A 143 9.20 -24.40 7.72
C GLU A 143 8.78 -23.54 8.90
N THR A 144 9.03 -22.26 8.89
CA THR A 144 8.66 -21.38 10.01
C THR A 144 7.28 -20.76 9.83
#